data_39570ad2ec8d44b974ee701c5b691b32
#
_entry.id   39570ad2ec8d44b974ee701c5b691b32
#
_cell.length_a   1.000
_cell.length_b   1.000
_cell.length_c   1.000
_cell.angle_alpha   90.00
_cell.angle_beta   90.00
_cell.angle_gamma   90.00
#
_symmetry.space_group_name_H-M   'P 1'
#
loop_
_entity.id
_entity.type
_entity.pdbx_description
1 polymer ?
#
loop_
_entity_poly.entity_id
_entity_poly.type
_entity_poly.pdbx_seq_one_letter_code
_entity_poly.pdbx_strand_id
1 'polypeptide(L)'
;MAEVNLKKIFNKKFNESLVHQVTTDYLSNHRAGTKAQKNRSAVSGGGAKPRPQKGSGRARAGTIRSPIWKGGGVTFAASPKKYNKKINKKMYKNALNCILSELVRQKRLVCINDFNVTKPKTKDFLDKISKLKITNSLLIIDEKKINVFLAGRNLKNIEVVSPLGMNPYNLMRYDNVIIDSKIIDKIEGITS
;
A
#
# COMPACT_ATOMS: atom_id res chain seq x y z
N MET A 1 32.45 -0.85 -6.01
CA MET A 1 31.11 -1.44 -5.83
C MET A 1 31.31 -2.94 -5.72
N ALA A 2 30.99 -3.56 -4.58
CA ALA A 2 31.00 -5.01 -4.51
C ALA A 2 29.86 -5.51 -5.41
N GLU A 3 30.16 -6.14 -6.52
CA GLU A 3 29.18 -6.86 -7.33
C GLU A 3 28.71 -8.09 -6.55
N VAL A 4 27.78 -7.87 -5.64
CA VAL A 4 27.01 -8.96 -5.08
C VAL A 4 26.28 -9.60 -6.24
N ASN A 5 26.49 -10.89 -6.45
CA ASN A 5 25.95 -11.59 -7.62
C ASN A 5 24.44 -11.83 -7.46
N LEU A 6 23.69 -10.71 -7.46
CA LEU A 6 22.22 -10.67 -7.28
C LEU A 6 21.49 -11.62 -8.24
N LYS A 7 22.09 -11.85 -9.42
CA LYS A 7 21.54 -12.78 -10.42
C LYS A 7 21.52 -14.24 -9.95
N LYS A 8 22.41 -14.62 -9.02
CA LYS A 8 22.38 -15.97 -8.43
C LYS A 8 21.27 -16.12 -7.40
N ILE A 9 21.00 -15.04 -6.63
CA ILE A 9 20.02 -15.02 -5.55
C ILE A 9 18.60 -14.84 -6.13
N PHE A 10 18.43 -13.88 -7.06
CA PHE A 10 17.15 -13.54 -7.65
C PHE A 10 17.12 -13.94 -9.14
N ASN A 11 16.68 -15.18 -9.43
CA ASN A 11 16.63 -15.72 -10.79
C ASN A 11 15.31 -16.43 -11.11
N LYS A 12 14.20 -16.03 -10.46
CA LYS A 12 12.89 -16.62 -10.77
C LYS A 12 12.32 -16.04 -12.06
N LYS A 13 11.61 -16.88 -12.82
CA LYS A 13 10.82 -16.44 -13.97
C LYS A 13 9.70 -15.52 -13.48
N PHE A 14 9.48 -14.41 -14.16
CA PHE A 14 8.40 -13.49 -13.83
C PHE A 14 7.03 -14.13 -14.06
N ASN A 15 6.16 -14.03 -13.08
CA ASN A 15 4.78 -14.52 -13.13
C ASN A 15 3.84 -13.34 -12.85
N GLU A 16 3.33 -12.74 -13.92
CA GLU A 16 2.48 -11.55 -13.86
C GLU A 16 1.20 -11.79 -13.07
N SER A 17 0.51 -12.90 -13.33
CA SER A 17 -0.75 -13.22 -12.64
C SER A 17 -0.58 -13.32 -11.12
N LEU A 18 0.49 -13.97 -10.66
CA LEU A 18 0.80 -14.08 -9.24
C LEU A 18 1.11 -12.72 -8.62
N VAL A 19 1.93 -11.92 -9.26
CA VAL A 19 2.31 -10.59 -8.79
C VAL A 19 1.10 -9.66 -8.74
N HIS A 20 0.27 -9.65 -9.79
CA HIS A 20 -0.96 -8.87 -9.84
C HIS A 20 -1.93 -9.26 -8.72
N GLN A 21 -2.20 -10.55 -8.52
CA GLN A 21 -3.07 -11.03 -7.45
C GLN A 21 -2.59 -10.57 -6.08
N VAL A 22 -1.31 -10.82 -5.75
CA VAL A 22 -0.75 -10.48 -4.44
C VAL A 22 -0.75 -8.96 -4.21
N THR A 23 -0.43 -8.15 -5.22
CA THR A 23 -0.46 -6.68 -5.13
C THR A 23 -1.88 -6.16 -4.92
N THR A 24 -2.85 -6.68 -5.65
CA THR A 24 -4.27 -6.30 -5.53
C THR A 24 -4.83 -6.65 -4.15
N ASP A 25 -4.51 -7.83 -3.66
CA ASP A 25 -4.94 -8.29 -2.33
C ASP A 25 -4.25 -7.49 -1.21
N TYR A 26 -2.96 -7.15 -1.36
CA TYR A 26 -2.25 -6.25 -0.46
C TYR A 26 -2.94 -4.88 -0.36
N LEU A 27 -3.25 -4.25 -1.49
CA LEU A 27 -3.95 -2.97 -1.53
C LEU A 27 -5.36 -3.06 -0.92
N SER A 28 -6.09 -4.16 -1.18
CA SER A 28 -7.39 -4.42 -0.57
C SER A 28 -7.31 -4.50 0.96
N ASN A 29 -6.32 -5.20 1.48
CA ASN A 29 -6.12 -5.38 2.92
C ASN A 29 -5.75 -4.09 3.66
N HIS A 30 -5.17 -3.10 2.97
CA HIS A 30 -4.83 -1.77 3.51
C HIS A 30 -6.03 -0.81 3.56
N ARG A 31 -7.18 -1.18 3.00
CA ARG A 31 -8.38 -0.32 3.05
C ARG A 31 -9.00 -0.34 4.43
N ALA A 32 -9.14 0.84 5.05
CA ALA A 32 -9.75 0.98 6.38
C ALA A 32 -11.24 0.58 6.42
N GLY A 33 -11.98 0.81 5.34
CA GLY A 33 -13.37 0.41 5.21
C GLY A 33 -14.35 1.09 6.16
N THR A 34 -14.04 2.28 6.65
CA THR A 34 -14.80 3.02 7.67
C THR A 34 -15.99 3.81 7.11
N LYS A 35 -16.17 3.82 5.79
CA LYS A 35 -17.27 4.55 5.13
C LYS A 35 -18.62 4.07 5.63
N ALA A 36 -19.46 5.01 6.14
CA ALA A 36 -20.82 4.75 6.58
C ALA A 36 -21.79 5.80 6.02
N GLN A 37 -22.98 5.36 5.68
CA GLN A 37 -24.09 6.21 5.26
C GLN A 37 -25.33 5.83 6.05
N LYS A 38 -26.23 6.78 6.29
CA LYS A 38 -27.49 6.51 6.99
C LYS A 38 -28.52 5.95 6.02
N ASN A 39 -29.02 4.75 6.31
CA ASN A 39 -30.18 4.18 5.65
C ASN A 39 -31.46 4.76 6.24
N ARG A 40 -32.60 4.36 5.71
CA ARG A 40 -33.93 4.80 6.17
C ARG A 40 -34.16 4.61 7.66
N SER A 41 -33.59 3.58 8.28
CA SER A 41 -33.76 3.31 9.72
C SER A 41 -32.85 4.20 10.59
N ALA A 42 -31.64 4.54 10.07
CA ALA A 42 -30.66 5.32 10.82
C ALA A 42 -30.84 6.85 10.75
N VAL A 43 -31.64 7.35 9.78
CA VAL A 43 -31.95 8.78 9.69
C VAL A 43 -32.90 9.18 10.82
N SER A 44 -32.63 10.30 11.47
CA SER A 44 -33.50 10.86 12.53
C SER A 44 -34.83 11.38 11.93
N GLY A 45 -35.91 11.35 12.70
CA GLY A 45 -37.24 11.77 12.30
C GLY A 45 -38.14 10.60 11.79
N GLY A 46 -39.29 10.87 11.21
CA GLY A 46 -40.27 9.86 10.80
C GLY A 46 -41.07 9.33 11.98
N GLY A 47 -41.71 8.20 11.89
CA GLY A 47 -42.60 7.65 12.90
C GLY A 47 -44.07 7.97 12.64
N ALA A 48 -44.42 9.23 12.41
CA ALA A 48 -45.75 9.61 11.97
C ALA A 48 -45.88 9.49 10.44
N LYS A 49 -47.06 9.05 9.98
CA LYS A 49 -47.38 9.02 8.56
C LYS A 49 -47.58 10.47 8.08
N PRO A 50 -46.89 10.92 7.02
CA PRO A 50 -46.86 12.35 6.63
C PRO A 50 -48.20 12.85 6.07
N ARG A 51 -49.10 11.96 5.65
CA ARG A 51 -50.40 12.31 5.10
C ARG A 51 -51.37 11.11 5.08
N PRO A 52 -52.72 11.35 5.00
CA PRO A 52 -53.71 10.31 4.90
C PRO A 52 -53.48 9.39 3.69
N GLN A 53 -53.93 8.13 3.76
CA GLN A 53 -53.73 7.12 2.73
C GLN A 53 -54.52 7.42 1.44
N LYS A 54 -55.68 8.08 1.57
CA LYS A 54 -56.63 8.44 0.49
C LYS A 54 -57.10 9.89 0.66
N GLY A 55 -57.64 10.48 -0.36
CA GLY A 55 -58.29 11.80 -0.33
C GLY A 55 -57.34 13.02 -0.51
N SER A 56 -56.04 12.85 -0.57
CA SER A 56 -55.08 13.97 -0.70
C SER A 56 -54.64 14.31 -2.12
N GLY A 57 -55.05 13.52 -3.14
CA GLY A 57 -54.61 13.69 -4.54
C GLY A 57 -53.11 13.52 -4.75
N ARG A 58 -52.32 13.29 -3.70
CA ARG A 58 -50.84 13.15 -3.76
C ARG A 58 -50.43 11.69 -3.68
N ALA A 59 -49.22 11.38 -4.17
CA ALA A 59 -48.64 10.05 -4.08
C ALA A 59 -48.58 9.56 -2.62
N ARG A 60 -48.88 8.28 -2.39
CA ARG A 60 -48.88 7.66 -1.08
C ARG A 60 -47.48 7.69 -0.44
N ALA A 61 -47.41 8.04 0.84
CA ALA A 61 -46.15 8.05 1.56
C ALA A 61 -46.32 7.47 2.99
N GLY A 62 -45.45 6.54 3.36
CA GLY A 62 -45.44 5.93 4.69
C GLY A 62 -44.51 6.64 5.66
N THR A 63 -43.46 7.29 5.20
CA THR A 63 -42.49 8.00 6.04
C THR A 63 -41.76 9.07 5.21
N ILE A 64 -41.36 10.14 5.86
CA ILE A 64 -40.52 11.21 5.31
C ILE A 64 -39.05 10.78 5.16
N ARG A 65 -38.66 9.66 5.79
CA ARG A 65 -37.26 9.11 5.70
C ARG A 65 -37.04 8.26 4.44
N SER A 66 -38.04 8.06 3.60
CA SER A 66 -37.91 7.30 2.39
C SER A 66 -36.81 7.88 1.48
N PRO A 67 -36.04 7.05 0.76
CA PRO A 67 -34.98 7.52 -0.15
C PRO A 67 -35.44 8.49 -1.24
N ILE A 68 -36.70 8.45 -1.60
CA ILE A 68 -37.31 9.36 -2.59
C ILE A 68 -37.60 10.75 -2.05
N TRP A 69 -37.47 10.94 -0.72
CA TRP A 69 -37.70 12.24 -0.10
C TRP A 69 -36.39 12.98 0.12
N LYS A 70 -36.40 14.30 -0.07
CA LYS A 70 -35.26 15.16 0.25
C LYS A 70 -34.96 15.05 1.76
N GLY A 71 -33.72 14.71 2.09
CA GLY A 71 -33.31 14.44 3.49
C GLY A 71 -33.65 13.01 3.96
N GLY A 72 -34.20 12.15 3.13
CA GLY A 72 -34.38 10.72 3.42
C GLY A 72 -33.09 9.93 3.44
N GLY A 73 -33.17 8.65 3.88
CA GLY A 73 -32.02 7.75 3.92
C GLY A 73 -31.57 7.25 2.55
N VAL A 74 -30.32 6.81 2.44
CA VAL A 74 -29.79 6.18 1.23
C VAL A 74 -30.38 4.78 1.08
N THR A 75 -30.83 4.40 -0.12
CA THR A 75 -31.46 3.09 -0.37
C THR A 75 -30.53 1.93 -0.05
N PHE A 76 -29.32 1.95 -0.61
CA PHE A 76 -28.26 0.97 -0.36
C PHE A 76 -27.10 1.65 0.36
N ALA A 77 -27.37 2.04 1.62
CA ALA A 77 -26.40 2.76 2.43
C ALA A 77 -25.14 1.93 2.67
N ALA A 78 -23.98 2.51 2.37
CA ALA A 78 -22.71 1.87 2.70
C ALA A 78 -22.58 1.72 4.22
N SER A 79 -22.17 0.55 4.67
CA SER A 79 -21.82 0.25 6.05
C SER A 79 -20.33 -0.08 6.17
N PRO A 80 -19.70 0.15 7.32
CA PRO A 80 -18.30 -0.23 7.55
C PRO A 80 -18.11 -1.71 7.27
N LYS A 81 -17.11 -2.04 6.48
CA LYS A 81 -16.78 -3.44 6.14
C LYS A 81 -15.29 -3.66 6.05
N LYS A 82 -14.86 -4.86 6.39
CA LYS A 82 -13.47 -5.29 6.22
C LYS A 82 -13.24 -5.75 4.78
N TYR A 83 -12.10 -5.36 4.22
CA TYR A 83 -11.67 -5.75 2.88
C TYR A 83 -10.58 -6.82 2.89
N ASN A 84 -10.43 -7.52 4.03
CA ASN A 84 -9.37 -8.51 4.21
C ASN A 84 -9.56 -9.70 3.29
N LYS A 85 -8.52 -9.97 2.51
CA LYS A 85 -8.37 -11.19 1.69
C LYS A 85 -7.19 -12.00 2.19
N LYS A 86 -7.38 -13.31 2.29
CA LYS A 86 -6.33 -14.23 2.73
C LYS A 86 -5.39 -14.54 1.56
N ILE A 87 -4.09 -14.31 1.76
CA ILE A 87 -3.04 -14.73 0.83
C ILE A 87 -2.22 -15.86 1.47
N ASN A 88 -1.90 -16.89 0.71
CA ASN A 88 -1.02 -17.95 1.18
C ASN A 88 0.41 -17.43 1.35
N LYS A 89 1.07 -17.76 2.46
CA LYS A 89 2.45 -17.31 2.75
C LYS A 89 3.44 -17.63 1.63
N LYS A 90 3.36 -18.85 1.05
CA LYS A 90 4.20 -19.27 -0.08
C LYS A 90 3.94 -18.44 -1.34
N MET A 91 2.67 -18.05 -1.61
CA MET A 91 2.35 -17.17 -2.75
C MET A 91 2.96 -15.77 -2.56
N TYR A 92 2.84 -15.20 -1.37
CA TYR A 92 3.41 -13.90 -1.04
C TYR A 92 4.94 -13.89 -1.20
N LYS A 93 5.64 -14.85 -0.63
CA LYS A 93 7.10 -15.02 -0.77
C LYS A 93 7.53 -15.18 -2.23
N ASN A 94 6.82 -16.04 -2.97
CA ASN A 94 7.09 -16.24 -4.40
C ASN A 94 6.87 -14.98 -5.22
N ALA A 95 5.84 -14.18 -4.92
CA ALA A 95 5.61 -12.91 -5.59
C ALA A 95 6.74 -11.91 -5.34
N LEU A 96 7.21 -11.76 -4.09
CA LEU A 96 8.36 -10.92 -3.76
C LEU A 96 9.61 -11.36 -4.52
N ASN A 97 9.89 -12.66 -4.56
CA ASN A 97 11.01 -13.21 -5.32
C ASN A 97 10.90 -12.93 -6.83
N CYS A 98 9.70 -13.06 -7.41
CA CYS A 98 9.47 -12.73 -8.82
C CYS A 98 9.73 -11.24 -9.11
N ILE A 99 9.24 -10.34 -8.22
CA ILE A 99 9.44 -8.89 -8.37
C ILE A 99 10.93 -8.54 -8.26
N LEU A 100 11.63 -9.03 -7.23
CA LEU A 100 13.06 -8.76 -7.04
C LEU A 100 13.89 -9.30 -8.23
N SER A 101 13.56 -10.48 -8.74
CA SER A 101 14.21 -11.06 -9.92
C SER A 101 14.02 -10.19 -11.17
N GLU A 102 12.82 -9.63 -11.33
CA GLU A 102 12.52 -8.74 -12.46
C GLU A 102 13.25 -7.39 -12.32
N LEU A 103 13.30 -6.82 -11.12
CA LEU A 103 14.06 -5.58 -10.85
C LEU A 103 15.55 -5.74 -11.15
N VAL A 104 16.14 -6.91 -10.83
CA VAL A 104 17.53 -7.24 -11.21
C VAL A 104 17.68 -7.32 -12.74
N ARG A 105 16.74 -7.98 -13.44
CA ARG A 105 16.75 -8.14 -14.90
C ARG A 105 16.62 -6.80 -15.61
N GLN A 106 15.79 -5.90 -15.09
CA GLN A 106 15.61 -4.53 -15.61
C GLN A 106 16.70 -3.56 -15.17
N LYS A 107 17.68 -3.97 -14.37
CA LYS A 107 18.75 -3.12 -13.80
C LYS A 107 18.22 -1.96 -12.94
N ARG A 108 17.04 -2.12 -12.33
CA ARG A 108 16.40 -1.17 -11.41
C ARG A 108 16.79 -1.41 -9.96
N LEU A 109 17.44 -2.53 -9.64
CA LEU A 109 17.90 -2.87 -8.31
C LEU A 109 19.37 -2.50 -8.18
N VAL A 110 19.69 -1.58 -7.26
CA VAL A 110 21.02 -1.05 -7.00
C VAL A 110 21.49 -1.45 -5.61
N CYS A 111 22.66 -2.08 -5.52
CA CYS A 111 23.27 -2.38 -4.22
C CYS A 111 24.27 -1.30 -3.83
N ILE A 112 24.19 -0.86 -2.59
CA ILE A 112 25.13 0.10 -2.00
C ILE A 112 25.77 -0.51 -0.77
N ASN A 113 27.08 -0.28 -0.62
CA ASN A 113 27.79 -0.64 0.59
C ASN A 113 27.61 0.48 1.62
N ASP A 114 26.95 0.14 2.72
CA ASP A 114 26.80 0.98 3.91
C ASP A 114 26.24 2.40 3.69
N PHE A 115 24.94 2.46 3.38
CA PHE A 115 24.24 3.73 3.39
C PHE A 115 23.97 4.18 4.84
N ASN A 116 24.69 5.21 5.28
CA ASN A 116 24.54 5.76 6.63
C ASN A 116 24.52 7.29 6.60
N VAL A 117 23.75 7.90 7.52
CA VAL A 117 23.69 9.36 7.72
C VAL A 117 23.99 9.63 9.20
N THR A 118 25.00 10.45 9.49
CA THR A 118 25.43 10.73 10.85
C THR A 118 24.40 11.51 11.67
N LYS A 119 23.75 12.50 11.04
CA LYS A 119 22.68 13.32 11.64
C LYS A 119 21.37 13.14 10.85
N PRO A 120 20.19 13.15 11.49
CA PRO A 120 18.91 12.97 10.82
C PRO A 120 18.48 14.22 10.03
N LYS A 121 19.36 14.69 9.12
CA LYS A 121 19.10 15.85 8.26
C LYS A 121 18.73 15.39 6.84
N THR A 122 17.63 15.94 6.33
CA THR A 122 17.15 15.67 4.96
C THR A 122 18.14 16.14 3.88
N LYS A 123 18.87 17.24 4.13
CA LYS A 123 19.88 17.76 3.19
C LYS A 123 21.02 16.77 2.97
N ASP A 124 21.61 16.25 4.06
CA ASP A 124 22.71 15.28 3.99
C ASP A 124 22.28 13.97 3.31
N PHE A 125 21.02 13.60 3.49
CA PHE A 125 20.41 12.44 2.82
C PHE A 125 20.27 12.69 1.31
N LEU A 126 19.71 13.84 0.92
CA LEU A 126 19.55 14.22 -0.49
C LEU A 126 20.89 14.32 -1.23
N ASP A 127 21.91 14.88 -0.61
CA ASP A 127 23.25 15.00 -1.18
C ASP A 127 23.86 13.60 -1.49
N LYS A 128 23.51 12.58 -0.69
CA LYS A 128 23.94 11.20 -0.94
C LYS A 128 23.16 10.54 -2.07
N ILE A 129 21.86 10.75 -2.14
CA ILE A 129 21.01 10.18 -3.20
C ILE A 129 21.30 10.84 -4.55
N SER A 130 21.51 12.18 -4.57
CA SER A 130 21.83 12.91 -5.80
C SER A 130 23.12 12.41 -6.47
N LYS A 131 24.11 11.99 -5.67
CA LYS A 131 25.34 11.35 -6.20
C LYS A 131 25.07 10.07 -6.97
N LEU A 132 23.97 9.38 -6.66
CA LEU A 132 23.54 8.16 -7.38
C LEU A 132 22.74 8.47 -8.63
N LYS A 133 22.39 9.76 -8.89
CA LYS A 133 21.54 10.21 -10.01
C LYS A 133 20.15 9.53 -10.03
N ILE A 134 19.60 9.23 -8.86
CA ILE A 134 18.32 8.57 -8.69
C ILE A 134 17.33 9.57 -8.08
N THR A 135 16.16 9.73 -8.69
CA THR A 135 15.14 10.71 -8.26
C THR A 135 13.97 10.07 -7.54
N ASN A 136 13.56 8.87 -7.98
CA ASN A 136 12.41 8.13 -7.44
C ASN A 136 12.88 6.74 -6.98
N SER A 137 12.93 6.51 -5.67
CA SER A 137 13.54 5.29 -5.16
C SER A 137 12.95 4.78 -3.86
N LEU A 138 12.94 3.45 -3.73
CA LEU A 138 12.71 2.73 -2.49
C LEU A 138 14.08 2.34 -1.91
N LEU A 139 14.37 2.79 -0.68
CA LEU A 139 15.60 2.45 0.03
C LEU A 139 15.31 1.39 1.10
N ILE A 140 15.92 0.22 0.99
CA ILE A 140 15.78 -0.88 1.96
C ILE A 140 17.06 -0.92 2.80
N ILE A 141 16.91 -0.71 4.10
CA ILE A 141 18.02 -0.63 5.06
C ILE A 141 17.70 -1.32 6.38
N ASP A 142 18.73 -1.61 7.18
CA ASP A 142 18.54 -2.21 8.50
C ASP A 142 17.80 -1.25 9.45
N GLU A 143 16.88 -1.78 10.24
CA GLU A 143 16.10 -1.06 11.26
C GLU A 143 16.96 -0.28 12.26
N LYS A 144 18.19 -0.74 12.50
CA LYS A 144 19.15 -0.08 13.39
C LYS A 144 19.58 1.32 12.92
N LYS A 145 19.38 1.66 11.63
CA LYS A 145 19.80 2.94 11.04
C LYS A 145 18.72 4.03 11.18
N ILE A 146 18.28 4.31 12.40
CA ILE A 146 17.18 5.25 12.70
C ILE A 146 17.39 6.63 12.06
N ASN A 147 18.62 7.16 12.03
CA ASN A 147 18.92 8.47 11.43
C ASN A 147 18.55 8.54 9.94
N VAL A 148 18.69 7.44 9.21
CA VAL A 148 18.35 7.37 7.78
C VAL A 148 16.83 7.38 7.58
N PHE A 149 16.08 6.64 8.42
CA PHE A 149 14.62 6.67 8.41
C PHE A 149 14.08 8.07 8.70
N LEU A 150 14.60 8.75 9.71
CA LEU A 150 14.18 10.09 10.07
C LEU A 150 14.53 11.12 8.99
N ALA A 151 15.69 10.99 8.34
CA ALA A 151 16.12 11.88 7.27
C ALA A 151 15.31 11.69 5.98
N GLY A 152 14.88 10.45 5.68
CA GLY A 152 14.16 10.11 4.44
C GLY A 152 12.65 10.29 4.50
N ARG A 153 12.01 10.20 5.68
CA ARG A 153 10.54 10.12 5.82
C ARG A 153 9.75 11.31 5.27
N ASN A 154 10.36 12.49 5.15
CA ASN A 154 9.70 13.70 4.64
C ASN A 154 9.77 13.84 3.10
N LEU A 155 10.52 12.99 2.43
CA LEU A 155 10.75 13.08 0.99
C LEU A 155 9.62 12.37 0.22
N LYS A 156 9.00 13.06 -0.74
CA LYS A 156 7.86 12.52 -1.52
C LYS A 156 8.25 11.37 -2.47
N ASN A 157 9.46 11.49 -3.05
CA ASN A 157 9.91 10.57 -4.11
C ASN A 157 10.81 9.46 -3.59
N ILE A 158 11.04 9.43 -2.28
CA ILE A 158 11.91 8.44 -1.64
C ILE A 158 11.18 7.86 -0.45
N GLU A 159 11.12 6.54 -0.38
CA GLU A 159 10.61 5.84 0.78
C GLU A 159 11.73 4.98 1.37
N VAL A 160 11.84 4.99 2.68
CA VAL A 160 12.84 4.20 3.41
C VAL A 160 12.09 3.13 4.20
N VAL A 161 12.42 1.86 3.96
CA VAL A 161 11.77 0.72 4.60
C VAL A 161 12.80 -0.25 5.18
N SER A 162 12.39 -1.00 6.19
CA SER A 162 13.15 -2.15 6.68
C SER A 162 12.92 -3.38 5.79
N PRO A 163 13.76 -4.42 5.86
CA PRO A 163 13.54 -5.67 5.14
C PRO A 163 12.19 -6.31 5.44
N LEU A 164 11.71 -6.22 6.70
CA LEU A 164 10.39 -6.71 7.10
C LEU A 164 9.23 -5.84 6.59
N GLY A 165 9.46 -4.55 6.39
CA GLY A 165 8.49 -3.60 5.82
C GLY A 165 8.40 -3.65 4.29
N MET A 166 9.24 -4.47 3.64
CA MET A 166 9.21 -4.65 2.19
C MET A 166 7.89 -5.27 1.75
N ASN A 167 7.23 -4.65 0.79
CA ASN A 167 5.96 -5.12 0.26
C ASN A 167 5.91 -5.07 -1.27
N PRO A 168 5.07 -5.87 -1.94
CA PRO A 168 5.01 -5.97 -3.39
C PRO A 168 4.61 -4.65 -4.06
N TYR A 169 3.77 -3.86 -3.42
CA TYR A 169 3.31 -2.58 -3.95
C TYR A 169 4.45 -1.56 -4.02
N ASN A 170 5.22 -1.37 -2.92
CA ASN A 170 6.32 -0.40 -2.88
C ASN A 170 7.45 -0.81 -3.83
N LEU A 171 7.79 -2.10 -3.94
CA LEU A 171 8.79 -2.59 -4.88
C LEU A 171 8.46 -2.27 -6.34
N MET A 172 7.18 -2.27 -6.70
CA MET A 172 6.74 -1.97 -8.07
C MET A 172 6.54 -0.48 -8.33
N ARG A 173 6.18 0.29 -7.28
CA ARG A 173 5.84 1.72 -7.37
C ARG A 173 7.03 2.59 -7.74
N TYR A 174 8.19 2.31 -7.16
CA TYR A 174 9.40 3.11 -7.33
C TYR A 174 10.20 2.65 -8.54
N ASP A 175 10.80 3.62 -9.27
CA ASP A 175 11.60 3.32 -10.47
C ASP A 175 12.87 2.55 -10.14
N ASN A 176 13.48 2.84 -8.98
CA ASN A 176 14.68 2.18 -8.51
C ASN A 176 14.51 1.66 -7.09
N VAL A 177 15.09 0.50 -6.82
CA VAL A 177 15.16 -0.09 -5.49
C VAL A 177 16.63 -0.13 -5.07
N ILE A 178 16.94 0.50 -3.96
CA ILE A 178 18.28 0.59 -3.41
C ILE A 178 18.36 -0.32 -2.19
N ILE A 179 19.31 -1.25 -2.17
CA ILE A 179 19.49 -2.21 -1.07
C ILE A 179 20.88 -2.03 -0.46
N ASP A 180 20.96 -2.00 0.85
CA ASP A 180 22.24 -2.11 1.55
C ASP A 180 22.77 -3.54 1.44
N SER A 181 24.02 -3.71 1.02
CA SER A 181 24.64 -5.03 0.86
C SER A 181 24.59 -5.90 2.11
N LYS A 182 24.63 -5.29 3.29
CA LYS A 182 24.61 -5.99 4.59
C LYS A 182 23.29 -6.70 4.92
N ILE A 183 22.21 -6.37 4.21
CA ILE A 183 20.87 -6.91 4.48
C ILE A 183 20.38 -7.91 3.42
N ILE A 184 21.18 -8.21 2.42
CA ILE A 184 20.80 -9.11 1.32
C ILE A 184 20.44 -10.49 1.87
N ASP A 185 21.24 -11.05 2.77
CA ASP A 185 20.97 -12.36 3.39
C ASP A 185 19.65 -12.36 4.17
N LYS A 186 19.31 -11.23 4.82
CA LYS A 186 18.02 -11.08 5.50
C LYS A 186 16.85 -11.08 4.52
N ILE A 187 17.00 -10.42 3.36
CA ILE A 187 15.97 -10.39 2.32
C ILE A 187 15.79 -11.77 1.72
N GLU A 188 16.87 -12.51 1.46
CA GLU A 188 16.83 -13.88 0.98
C GLU A 188 16.07 -14.78 1.96
N GLY A 189 16.36 -14.70 3.26
CA GLY A 189 15.63 -15.44 4.29
C GLY A 189 14.13 -15.12 4.38
N ILE A 190 13.73 -13.88 4.07
CA ILE A 190 12.32 -13.49 4.02
C ILE A 190 11.61 -14.06 2.80
N THR A 191 12.32 -14.18 1.68
CA THR A 191 11.76 -14.61 0.39
C THR A 191 11.89 -16.12 0.13
N SER A 192 12.70 -16.84 0.87
CA SER A 192 12.85 -18.30 0.85
C SER A 192 11.70 -19.10 1.55
#